data_cdd1743eb08b99e20c837388cead6713
#
_entry.id   cdd1743eb08b99e20c837388cead6713
#
_cell.length_a   1.000
_cell.length_b   1.000
_cell.length_c   1.000
_cell.angle_alpha   90.00
_cell.angle_beta   90.00
_cell.angle_gamma   90.00
#
_symmetry.space_group_name_H-M   'P 1'
#
loop_
_entity.id
_entity.type
_entity.pdbx_description
1 polymer ?
#
loop_
_entity_poly.entity_id
_entity_poly.type
_entity_poly.pdbx_seq_one_letter_code
_entity_poly.pdbx_strand_id
1 'polypeptide(L)'
;MTVLKSGNRVIGSSRLFNLDLRHRTVELGHTWLAPQYHGAGLNAEAKLLQLRYAFNELGLNRVGLKTHHDNLQSRAAMRKIGAVEEGTLRNHLVMPDGSARHSVYFSIIREEWPRVRSLLEERVAQGSV
;
A
#
# COMPACT_ATOMS: atom_id res chain seq x y z
N MET A 1 1.87 9.77 -8.44
CA MET A 1 2.58 10.66 -7.50
C MET A 1 1.63 11.13 -6.41
N THR A 2 2.17 11.36 -5.23
CA THR A 2 1.40 11.95 -4.13
C THR A 2 1.69 13.44 -4.10
N VAL A 3 0.65 14.25 -4.23
CA VAL A 3 0.78 15.72 -4.32
C VAL A 3 0.01 16.37 -3.19
N LEU A 4 0.67 17.29 -2.47
CA LEU A 4 0.03 18.08 -1.44
C LEU A 4 -0.92 19.09 -2.08
N LYS A 5 -2.21 18.99 -1.72
CA LYS A 5 -3.27 19.80 -2.36
C LYS A 5 -3.06 21.29 -2.18
N SER A 6 -2.59 21.71 -1.03
CA SER A 6 -2.42 23.12 -0.68
C SER A 6 -1.21 23.79 -1.31
N GLY A 7 -0.49 23.16 -2.21
CA GLY A 7 0.68 23.77 -2.82
C GLY A 7 1.16 23.08 -4.07
N ASN A 8 0.41 22.14 -4.59
CA ASN A 8 0.81 21.31 -5.75
C ASN A 8 2.22 20.73 -5.61
N ARG A 9 2.63 20.47 -4.38
CA ARG A 9 3.97 19.99 -4.08
C ARG A 9 3.99 18.48 -4.10
N VAL A 10 4.93 17.91 -4.85
CA VAL A 10 5.13 16.44 -4.82
C VAL A 10 5.78 16.07 -3.51
N ILE A 11 5.08 15.27 -2.70
CA ILE A 11 5.52 14.87 -1.36
C ILE A 11 5.76 13.37 -1.25
N GLY A 12 5.43 12.61 -2.27
CA GLY A 12 5.63 11.18 -2.27
C GLY A 12 5.28 10.54 -3.59
N SER A 13 5.39 9.24 -3.63
CA SER A 13 5.05 8.44 -4.80
C SER A 13 4.56 7.07 -4.36
N SER A 14 3.58 6.57 -5.08
CA SER A 14 3.06 5.22 -4.90
C SER A 14 2.46 4.81 -6.22
N ARG A 15 2.42 3.52 -6.50
CA ARG A 15 1.85 3.08 -7.78
C ARG A 15 1.15 1.74 -7.70
N LEU A 16 0.20 1.59 -8.61
CA LEU A 16 -0.43 0.32 -8.90
C LEU A 16 0.27 -0.28 -10.12
N PHE A 17 0.59 -1.56 -10.09
CA PHE A 17 1.30 -2.23 -11.17
C PHE A 17 0.88 -3.69 -11.27
N ASN A 18 1.29 -4.36 -12.34
CA ASN A 18 0.90 -5.73 -12.64
C ASN A 18 -0.62 -5.91 -12.65
N LEU A 19 -1.31 -4.96 -13.29
CA LEU A 19 -2.77 -5.04 -13.43
C LEU A 19 -3.15 -6.22 -14.33
N ASP A 20 -4.02 -7.08 -13.80
CA ASP A 20 -4.56 -8.22 -14.53
C ASP A 20 -6.08 -8.12 -14.51
N LEU A 21 -6.65 -7.67 -15.62
CA LEU A 21 -8.11 -7.49 -15.74
C LEU A 21 -8.85 -8.82 -15.83
N ARG A 22 -8.17 -9.87 -16.28
CA ARG A 22 -8.76 -11.19 -16.37
C ARG A 22 -9.04 -11.77 -14.99
N HIS A 23 -8.07 -11.64 -14.09
CA HIS A 23 -8.19 -12.11 -12.72
C HIS A 23 -8.60 -11.01 -11.74
N ARG A 24 -8.68 -9.78 -12.23
CA ARG A 24 -9.07 -8.59 -11.45
C ARG A 24 -8.16 -8.37 -10.26
N THR A 25 -6.85 -8.41 -10.52
CA THR A 25 -5.83 -8.21 -9.49
C THR A 25 -4.88 -7.10 -9.89
N VAL A 26 -4.26 -6.50 -8.87
CA VAL A 26 -3.23 -5.48 -9.06
C VAL A 26 -2.31 -5.51 -7.85
N GLU A 27 -1.09 -5.03 -8.00
CA GLU A 27 -0.17 -4.83 -6.88
C GLU A 27 -0.02 -3.35 -6.59
N LEU A 28 0.08 -3.02 -5.31
CA LEU A 28 0.32 -1.67 -4.82
C LEU A 28 1.71 -1.65 -4.20
N GLY A 29 2.55 -0.72 -4.65
CA GLY A 29 3.92 -0.69 -4.15
C GLY A 29 4.68 0.54 -4.56
N HIS A 30 6.00 0.46 -4.39
CA HIS A 30 6.93 1.55 -4.71
C HIS A 30 6.52 2.86 -4.05
N THR A 31 6.16 2.78 -2.74
CA THR A 31 5.65 3.91 -1.99
C THR A 31 6.78 4.62 -1.26
N TRP A 32 6.83 5.94 -1.41
CA TRP A 32 7.66 6.80 -0.58
C TRP A 32 6.89 8.08 -0.24
N LEU A 33 7.25 8.69 0.88
CA LEU A 33 6.67 9.93 1.33
C LEU A 33 7.79 10.75 1.97
N ALA A 34 7.88 12.05 1.65
CA ALA A 34 8.90 12.91 2.23
C ALA A 34 8.81 12.86 3.77
N PRO A 35 9.95 12.78 4.50
CA PRO A 35 9.92 12.54 5.94
C PRO A 35 9.09 13.56 6.74
N GLN A 36 9.06 14.81 6.33
CA GLN A 36 8.29 15.85 7.02
C GLN A 36 6.77 15.62 6.99
N TYR A 37 6.30 14.72 6.13
CA TYR A 37 4.87 14.39 6.02
C TYR A 37 4.52 13.06 6.65
N HIS A 38 5.48 12.36 7.22
CA HIS A 38 5.21 11.10 7.91
C HIS A 38 4.37 11.39 9.15
N GLY A 39 3.38 10.56 9.40
CA GLY A 39 2.49 10.70 10.56
C GLY A 39 1.40 11.76 10.42
N ALA A 40 1.33 12.46 9.28
CA ALA A 40 0.34 13.51 9.06
C ALA A 40 -0.99 13.00 8.47
N GLY A 41 -1.21 11.71 8.41
CA GLY A 41 -2.40 11.13 7.80
C GLY A 41 -2.38 11.11 6.27
N LEU A 42 -1.39 11.73 5.64
CA LEU A 42 -1.33 11.85 4.19
C LEU A 42 -1.07 10.51 3.50
N ASN A 43 -0.31 9.63 4.14
CA ASN A 43 -0.10 8.28 3.60
C ASN A 43 -1.38 7.46 3.61
N ALA A 44 -2.18 7.59 4.68
CA ALA A 44 -3.48 6.93 4.76
C ALA A 44 -4.43 7.46 3.70
N GLU A 45 -4.42 8.77 3.45
CA GLU A 45 -5.24 9.38 2.39
C GLU A 45 -4.82 8.88 1.02
N ALA A 46 -3.52 8.80 0.73
CA ALA A 46 -3.02 8.29 -0.54
C ALA A 46 -3.44 6.82 -0.75
N LYS A 47 -3.32 5.99 0.28
CA LYS A 47 -3.76 4.60 0.21
C LYS A 47 -5.26 4.49 0.02
N LEU A 48 -6.03 5.32 0.72
CA LEU A 48 -7.48 5.36 0.58
C LEU A 48 -7.90 5.66 -0.87
N LEU A 49 -7.27 6.66 -1.48
CA LEU A 49 -7.57 7.05 -2.86
C LEU A 49 -7.20 5.95 -3.85
N GLN A 50 -6.03 5.33 -3.68
CA GLN A 50 -5.59 4.26 -4.57
C GLN A 50 -6.46 3.00 -4.44
N LEU A 51 -6.79 2.60 -3.22
CA LEU A 51 -7.62 1.43 -2.99
C LEU A 51 -9.06 1.67 -3.44
N ARG A 52 -9.58 2.89 -3.23
CA ARG A 52 -10.90 3.26 -3.76
C ARG A 52 -10.93 3.15 -5.28
N TYR A 53 -9.90 3.63 -5.95
CA TYR A 53 -9.79 3.51 -7.40
C TYR A 53 -9.77 2.04 -7.82
N ALA A 54 -8.96 1.23 -7.16
CA ALA A 54 -8.85 -0.19 -7.49
C ALA A 54 -10.17 -0.94 -7.30
N PHE A 55 -10.83 -0.77 -6.17
CA PHE A 55 -12.03 -1.54 -5.85
C PHE A 55 -13.30 -0.94 -6.41
N ASN A 56 -13.47 0.38 -6.34
CA ASN A 56 -14.71 1.02 -6.76
C ASN A 56 -14.72 1.37 -8.24
N GLU A 57 -13.61 1.89 -8.79
CA GLU A 57 -13.57 2.29 -10.20
C GLU A 57 -13.21 1.13 -11.11
N LEU A 58 -12.18 0.37 -10.79
CA LEU A 58 -11.73 -0.75 -11.62
C LEU A 58 -12.48 -2.04 -11.31
N GLY A 59 -13.19 -2.11 -10.19
CA GLY A 59 -13.93 -3.30 -9.80
C GLY A 59 -13.05 -4.49 -9.54
N LEU A 60 -11.85 -4.25 -8.99
CA LEU A 60 -10.89 -5.32 -8.77
C LEU A 60 -11.28 -6.22 -7.61
N ASN A 61 -10.71 -7.41 -7.61
CA ASN A 61 -10.98 -8.47 -6.66
C ASN A 61 -9.94 -8.53 -5.55
N ARG A 62 -8.70 -8.12 -5.88
CA ARG A 62 -7.56 -8.25 -4.97
C ARG A 62 -6.53 -7.17 -5.25
N VAL A 63 -6.01 -6.58 -4.19
CA VAL A 63 -4.83 -5.72 -4.23
C VAL A 63 -3.74 -6.39 -3.41
N GLY A 64 -2.63 -6.71 -4.05
CA GLY A 64 -1.48 -7.34 -3.40
C GLY A 64 -0.45 -6.29 -2.99
N LEU A 65 0.23 -6.57 -1.88
CA LEU A 65 1.35 -5.75 -1.40
C LEU A 65 2.47 -6.70 -1.01
N LYS A 66 3.71 -6.25 -1.18
CA LYS A 66 4.86 -7.05 -0.76
C LYS A 66 5.95 -6.17 -0.19
N THR A 67 6.75 -6.73 0.69
CA THR A 67 7.89 -6.04 1.28
C THR A 67 9.01 -7.01 1.59
N HIS A 68 10.21 -6.46 1.79
CA HIS A 68 11.36 -7.23 2.27
C HIS A 68 11.05 -7.76 3.68
N HIS A 69 11.42 -9.02 3.93
CA HIS A 69 11.12 -9.67 5.22
C HIS A 69 11.72 -8.92 6.42
N ASP A 70 12.87 -8.23 6.22
CA ASP A 70 13.53 -7.46 7.27
C ASP A 70 12.92 -6.08 7.49
N ASN A 71 12.03 -5.64 6.61
CA ASN A 71 11.42 -4.32 6.73
C ASN A 71 10.22 -4.38 7.67
N LEU A 72 10.50 -4.39 8.97
CA LEU A 72 9.48 -4.53 10.01
C LEU A 72 8.53 -3.34 10.03
N GLN A 73 9.02 -2.14 9.72
CA GLN A 73 8.20 -0.93 9.66
C GLN A 73 7.15 -1.06 8.55
N SER A 74 7.55 -1.49 7.37
CA SER A 74 6.63 -1.69 6.25
C SER A 74 5.61 -2.79 6.54
N ARG A 75 6.06 -3.89 7.14
CA ARG A 75 5.17 -4.99 7.53
C ARG A 75 4.11 -4.51 8.53
N ALA A 76 4.53 -3.73 9.53
CA ALA A 76 3.61 -3.16 10.50
C ALA A 76 2.62 -2.19 9.85
N ALA A 77 3.10 -1.36 8.92
CA ALA A 77 2.26 -0.41 8.20
C ALA A 77 1.19 -1.12 7.38
N MET A 78 1.54 -2.23 6.72
CA MET A 78 0.57 -3.01 5.95
C MET A 78 -0.50 -3.62 6.83
N ARG A 79 -0.12 -4.14 8.00
CA ARG A 79 -1.09 -4.65 8.96
C ARG A 79 -2.02 -3.55 9.49
N LYS A 80 -1.49 -2.35 9.72
CA LYS A 80 -2.27 -1.22 10.22
C LYS A 80 -3.37 -0.78 9.27
N ILE A 81 -3.18 -0.92 7.97
CA ILE A 81 -4.24 -0.59 7.01
C ILE A 81 -5.22 -1.72 6.79
N GLY A 82 -5.03 -2.85 7.48
CA GLY A 82 -5.95 -3.97 7.40
C GLY A 82 -5.56 -5.03 6.39
N ALA A 83 -4.37 -4.95 5.79
CA ALA A 83 -3.90 -5.99 4.87
C ALA A 83 -3.60 -7.28 5.63
N VAL A 84 -3.92 -8.40 5.01
CA VAL A 84 -3.73 -9.73 5.58
C VAL A 84 -2.43 -10.33 5.05
N GLU A 85 -1.59 -10.81 5.96
CA GLU A 85 -0.35 -11.49 5.59
C GLU A 85 -0.67 -12.87 5.00
N GLU A 86 -0.15 -13.14 3.80
CA GLU A 86 -0.41 -14.38 3.10
C GLU A 86 0.73 -15.37 3.16
N GLY A 87 1.95 -14.88 3.28
CA GLY A 87 3.11 -15.75 3.35
C GLY A 87 4.38 -15.07 2.91
N THR A 88 5.45 -15.84 2.94
CA THR A 88 6.80 -15.37 2.59
C THR A 88 7.36 -16.23 1.47
N LEU A 89 7.81 -15.58 0.39
CA LEU A 89 8.56 -16.26 -0.66
C LEU A 89 10.04 -16.19 -0.32
N ARG A 90 10.64 -17.34 -0.05
CA ARG A 90 12.05 -17.42 0.29
C ARG A 90 12.90 -17.28 -0.95
N ASN A 91 14.02 -16.53 -0.85
CA ASN A 91 14.95 -16.29 -1.95
C ASN A 91 14.23 -15.79 -3.20
N HIS A 92 13.30 -14.85 -2.99
CA HIS A 92 12.42 -14.37 -4.06
C HIS A 92 13.16 -13.47 -5.06
N LEU A 93 14.03 -12.60 -4.55
CA LEU A 93 14.76 -11.64 -5.37
C LEU A 93 16.23 -11.61 -4.96
N VAL A 94 17.08 -11.12 -5.85
CA VAL A 94 18.51 -10.87 -5.56
C VAL A 94 18.67 -9.37 -5.33
N MET A 95 19.24 -9.01 -4.19
CA MET A 95 19.50 -7.62 -3.84
C MET A 95 20.76 -7.09 -4.53
N PRO A 96 20.95 -5.76 -4.61
CA PRO A 96 22.15 -5.18 -5.24
C PRO A 96 23.46 -5.67 -4.64
N ASP A 97 23.49 -6.04 -3.37
CA ASP A 97 24.69 -6.58 -2.71
C ASP A 97 24.89 -8.08 -2.95
N GLY A 98 24.04 -8.70 -3.75
CA GLY A 98 24.09 -10.12 -4.06
C GLY A 98 23.37 -11.02 -3.06
N SER A 99 22.84 -10.47 -1.98
CA SER A 99 22.09 -11.27 -1.00
C SER A 99 20.71 -11.65 -1.51
N ALA A 100 20.17 -12.73 -0.98
CA ALA A 100 18.83 -13.17 -1.30
C ALA A 100 17.80 -12.37 -0.48
N ARG A 101 16.74 -11.93 -1.14
CA ARG A 101 15.59 -11.29 -0.48
C ARG A 101 14.44 -12.27 -0.35
N HIS A 102 13.94 -12.41 0.88
CA HIS A 102 12.65 -13.06 1.12
C HIS A 102 11.58 -11.98 1.08
N SER A 103 10.51 -12.22 0.36
CA SER A 103 9.42 -11.25 0.20
C SER A 103 8.20 -11.71 0.99
N VAL A 104 7.71 -10.84 1.86
CA VAL A 104 6.47 -11.09 2.59
C VAL A 104 5.32 -10.47 1.80
N TYR A 105 4.30 -11.29 1.52
CA TYR A 105 3.13 -10.89 0.74
C TYR A 105 1.94 -10.62 1.65
N PHE A 106 1.27 -9.52 1.37
CA PHE A 106 0.01 -9.13 2.00
C PHE A 106 -1.03 -8.88 0.92
N SER A 107 -2.29 -8.91 1.28
CA SER A 107 -3.35 -8.57 0.35
C SER A 107 -4.55 -7.95 1.05
N ILE A 108 -5.33 -7.22 0.25
CA ILE A 108 -6.67 -6.77 0.61
C ILE A 108 -7.57 -7.30 -0.49
N ILE A 109 -8.61 -8.03 -0.12
CA ILE A 109 -9.57 -8.55 -1.09
C ILE A 109 -10.85 -7.71 -1.06
N ARG A 110 -11.65 -7.84 -2.11
CA ARG A 110 -12.87 -7.04 -2.28
C ARG A 110 -13.79 -7.14 -1.06
N GLU A 111 -13.91 -8.32 -0.49
CA GLU A 111 -14.76 -8.57 0.68
C GLU A 111 -14.30 -7.83 1.93
N GLU A 112 -13.02 -7.50 1.99
CA GLU A 112 -12.42 -6.75 3.11
C GLU A 112 -12.44 -5.24 2.90
N TRP A 113 -12.67 -4.80 1.68
CA TRP A 113 -12.58 -3.39 1.32
C TRP A 113 -13.47 -2.47 2.18
N PRO A 114 -14.74 -2.80 2.46
CA PRO A 114 -15.54 -1.91 3.31
C PRO A 114 -14.92 -1.66 4.68
N ARG A 115 -14.34 -2.68 5.30
CA ARG A 115 -13.66 -2.55 6.59
C ARG A 115 -12.38 -1.73 6.47
N VAL A 116 -11.57 -2.01 5.47
CA VAL A 116 -10.31 -1.28 5.22
C VAL A 116 -10.61 0.18 4.91
N ARG A 117 -11.63 0.44 4.10
CA ARG A 117 -12.06 1.79 3.78
C ARG A 117 -12.42 2.58 5.03
N SER A 118 -13.24 1.99 5.90
CA SER A 118 -13.62 2.64 7.16
C SER A 118 -12.42 2.94 8.04
N LEU A 119 -11.50 2.00 8.14
CA LEU A 119 -10.28 2.18 8.91
C LEU A 119 -9.44 3.33 8.37
N LEU A 120 -9.25 3.40 7.05
CA LEU A 120 -8.47 4.45 6.42
C LEU A 120 -9.16 5.81 6.52
N GLU A 121 -10.48 5.86 6.33
CA GLU A 121 -11.25 7.10 6.49
C GLU A 121 -11.13 7.65 7.90
N GLU A 122 -11.16 6.79 8.90
CA GLU A 122 -10.97 7.19 10.30
C GLU A 122 -9.57 7.77 10.52
N ARG A 123 -8.55 7.14 9.96
CA ARG A 123 -7.17 7.63 10.09
C ARG A 123 -6.97 8.96 9.39
N VAL A 124 -7.58 9.16 8.23
CA VAL A 124 -7.56 10.45 7.54
C VAL A 124 -8.26 11.52 8.36
N ALA A 125 -9.40 11.19 8.98
CA ALA A 125 -10.15 12.12 9.81
C ALA A 125 -9.37 12.52 11.06
N GLN A 126 -8.54 11.62 11.62
CA GLN A 126 -7.68 11.93 12.75
C GLN A 126 -6.55 12.88 12.37
N GLY A 127 -6.24 12.95 11.09
CA GLY A 127 -5.30 13.91 10.54
C GLY A 127 -3.87 13.66 10.93
N SER A 128 -3.22 14.70 11.37
CA SER A 128 -1.79 14.81 11.57
C SER A 128 -1.31 14.27 12.91
N VAL A 129 -1.86 13.21 13.33
CA VAL A 129 -1.45 12.65 14.63
C VAL A 129 -0.23 11.78 14.49
#